data_bc228855d200916eb9cedc694bc70864
#
_entry.id   bc228855d200916eb9cedc694bc70864
#
_cell.length_a   1.000
_cell.length_b   1.000
_cell.length_c   1.000
_cell.angle_alpha   90.00
_cell.angle_beta   90.00
_cell.angle_gamma   90.00
#
_symmetry.space_group_name_H-M   'P 1'
#
loop_
_entity.id
_entity.type
_entity.pdbx_description
1 polymer ?
#
loop_
_entity_poly.entity_id
_entity_poly.type
_entity_poly.pdbx_seq_one_letter_code
_entity_poly.pdbx_strand_id
1 'polypeptide(L)'
;MICWGKLTACKYKIVNCLPARLPQFSLVLKTPKMIGKHYFYFCFRAFRQCIRAQTAPKLIALIFLVQLATDAPAAALQEQAGVVTRVVDGDTLWVKTRANAQPLKVRIQGIDAPEICQLGGVPARDALRRMTLGQSVTVTSKAHDDYGRTIATVHIQGQDFGRWMVAQGHAWAYAYRHKKGPYAEEFQQAQSARRGIFISDSENPRLFRKRHGSCQPR
;
A
#
# COMPACT_ATOMS: atom_id res chain seq x y z
N MET A 1 -46.44 32.49 -11.02
CA MET A 1 -47.39 32.30 -9.89
C MET A 1 -46.55 32.06 -8.65
N ILE A 2 -46.54 33.04 -7.76
CA ILE A 2 -45.61 33.17 -6.65
C ILE A 2 -46.26 32.44 -5.47
N CYS A 3 -45.66 31.36 -4.97
CA CYS A 3 -46.04 30.78 -3.67
C CYS A 3 -45.19 31.36 -2.56
N TRP A 4 -45.69 32.39 -1.91
CA TRP A 4 -45.21 32.86 -0.62
C TRP A 4 -45.96 32.08 0.48
N GLY A 5 -45.23 31.34 1.29
CA GLY A 5 -45.78 30.60 2.43
C GLY A 5 -44.69 30.27 3.43
N LYS A 6 -44.46 31.16 4.40
CA LYS A 6 -43.88 30.98 5.75
C LYS A 6 -42.87 29.83 5.95
N LEU A 7 -41.59 30.12 5.84
CA LEU A 7 -40.51 29.37 6.46
C LEU A 7 -39.70 30.30 7.34
N THR A 8 -40.21 30.56 8.52
CA THR A 8 -39.46 31.11 9.66
C THR A 8 -38.71 29.95 10.30
N ALA A 9 -37.45 29.85 10.04
CA ALA A 9 -36.37 29.20 10.80
C ALA A 9 -35.34 28.46 9.92
N CYS A 10 -34.97 29.07 8.81
CA CYS A 10 -33.74 28.60 8.14
C CYS A 10 -32.95 29.85 7.70
N LYS A 11 -31.92 30.20 8.46
CA LYS A 11 -31.01 31.35 8.19
C LYS A 11 -30.09 31.03 6.97
N TYR A 12 -30.68 30.73 5.82
CA TYR A 12 -29.96 30.70 4.55
C TYR A 12 -30.74 31.56 3.56
N LYS A 13 -30.21 32.70 3.24
CA LYS A 13 -30.68 33.55 2.14
C LYS A 13 -30.46 32.80 0.81
N ILE A 14 -31.53 32.28 0.24
CA ILE A 14 -31.53 31.87 -1.17
C ILE A 14 -31.83 33.13 -1.97
N VAL A 15 -30.83 33.67 -2.60
CA VAL A 15 -30.93 34.79 -3.51
C VAL A 15 -30.97 34.26 -4.92
N ASN A 16 -32.13 34.47 -5.57
CA ASN A 16 -32.37 34.52 -7.01
C ASN A 16 -32.13 33.28 -7.87
N CYS A 17 -33.22 32.59 -8.19
CA CYS A 17 -33.34 31.84 -9.44
C CYS A 17 -33.79 32.76 -10.56
N LEU A 18 -32.88 33.17 -11.46
CA LEU A 18 -33.17 33.68 -12.80
C LEU A 18 -32.16 33.05 -13.77
N PRO A 19 -32.57 32.58 -14.95
CA PRO A 19 -31.71 31.87 -15.85
C PRO A 19 -30.94 32.82 -16.76
N ALA A 20 -29.69 33.14 -16.43
CA ALA A 20 -28.72 33.66 -17.41
C ALA A 20 -27.31 33.65 -16.82
N ARG A 21 -26.42 32.90 -17.49
CA ARG A 21 -24.95 32.90 -17.37
C ARG A 21 -24.36 32.27 -16.10
N LEU A 22 -23.64 31.18 -16.31
CA LEU A 22 -22.79 30.49 -15.35
C LEU A 22 -21.74 31.44 -14.74
N PRO A 23 -21.69 31.56 -13.40
CA PRO A 23 -20.43 31.87 -12.75
C PRO A 23 -20.03 30.74 -11.80
N GLN A 24 -18.73 30.65 -11.59
CA GLN A 24 -17.98 29.70 -10.81
C GLN A 24 -18.55 29.49 -9.39
N PHE A 25 -18.87 28.24 -9.03
CA PHE A 25 -19.23 27.87 -7.68
C PHE A 25 -17.99 27.56 -6.86
N SER A 26 -17.63 28.47 -5.96
CA SER A 26 -16.74 28.17 -4.83
C SER A 26 -17.60 27.69 -3.66
N LEU A 27 -17.63 26.39 -3.41
CA LEU A 27 -18.34 25.78 -2.26
C LEU A 27 -17.38 25.79 -1.06
N VAL A 28 -17.51 26.79 -0.19
CA VAL A 28 -16.88 26.80 1.14
C VAL A 28 -17.79 26.01 2.09
N LEU A 29 -17.48 24.76 2.31
CA LEU A 29 -18.11 23.93 3.35
C LEU A 29 -17.52 24.29 4.72
N LYS A 30 -18.20 25.16 5.49
CA LYS A 30 -18.02 25.24 6.93
C LYS A 30 -18.90 24.18 7.60
N THR A 31 -18.29 23.18 8.22
CA THR A 31 -18.95 22.13 9.00
C THR A 31 -19.49 22.69 10.32
N PRO A 32 -20.79 22.58 10.63
CA PRO A 32 -21.29 22.76 11.98
C PRO A 32 -21.25 21.45 12.74
N LYS A 33 -20.76 21.49 13.99
CA LYS A 33 -20.77 20.41 14.97
C LYS A 33 -22.20 19.94 15.28
N MET A 34 -22.36 18.64 15.25
CA MET A 34 -23.36 17.83 15.97
C MET A 34 -24.75 18.42 16.19
N ILE A 35 -25.73 18.05 15.38
CA ILE A 35 -27.15 18.01 15.73
C ILE A 35 -27.80 16.80 15.02
N GLY A 36 -28.61 16.06 15.79
CA GLY A 36 -29.04 14.70 15.62
C GLY A 36 -29.69 14.26 14.30
N LYS A 37 -29.74 12.93 14.16
CA LYS A 37 -30.21 12.12 13.03
C LYS A 37 -31.60 12.45 12.45
N HIS A 38 -32.42 13.24 13.13
CA HIS A 38 -33.79 13.57 12.70
C HIS A 38 -33.89 14.71 11.67
N TYR A 39 -32.88 15.60 11.59
CA TYR A 39 -32.90 16.70 10.62
C TYR A 39 -32.59 16.28 9.18
N PHE A 40 -31.86 15.18 9.03
CA PHE A 40 -31.48 14.69 7.70
C PHE A 40 -32.67 14.14 6.92
N TYR A 41 -33.65 13.52 7.59
CA TYR A 41 -34.83 12.95 6.94
C TYR A 41 -35.84 14.03 6.43
N PHE A 42 -35.90 15.17 7.09
CA PHE A 42 -36.85 16.22 6.71
C PHE A 42 -36.38 17.02 5.49
N CYS A 43 -35.11 17.30 5.38
CA CYS A 43 -34.52 17.94 4.19
C CYS A 43 -34.57 17.04 2.95
N PHE A 44 -34.43 15.72 3.14
CA PHE A 44 -34.47 14.78 2.03
C PHE A 44 -35.89 14.64 1.43
N ARG A 45 -36.92 14.80 2.24
CA ARG A 45 -38.32 14.76 1.79
C ARG A 45 -38.73 16.03 1.03
N ALA A 46 -38.27 17.19 1.45
CA ALA A 46 -38.49 18.46 0.75
C ALA A 46 -37.72 18.51 -0.58
N PHE A 47 -36.52 17.92 -0.63
CA PHE A 47 -35.74 17.82 -1.85
C PHE A 47 -36.37 16.87 -2.89
N ARG A 48 -36.99 15.77 -2.45
CA ARG A 48 -37.74 14.87 -3.34
C ARG A 48 -38.98 15.50 -3.98
N GLN A 49 -39.66 16.42 -3.29
CA GLN A 49 -40.81 17.12 -3.84
C GLN A 49 -40.44 18.23 -4.85
N CYS A 50 -39.28 18.88 -4.66
CA CYS A 50 -38.81 19.88 -5.60
C CYS A 50 -38.30 19.28 -6.93
N ILE A 51 -37.73 18.08 -6.88
CA ILE A 51 -37.26 17.37 -8.08
C ILE A 51 -38.42 16.84 -8.93
N ARG A 52 -39.62 16.56 -8.34
CA ARG A 52 -40.78 16.08 -9.08
C ARG A 52 -41.45 17.12 -9.98
N ALA A 53 -41.14 18.40 -9.80
CA ALA A 53 -41.83 19.48 -10.51
C ALA A 53 -41.09 20.00 -11.76
N GLN A 54 -39.82 19.59 -12.00
CA GLN A 54 -39.00 20.15 -13.10
C GLN A 54 -38.05 19.11 -13.70
N THR A 55 -38.51 18.01 -14.20
CA THR A 55 -37.56 17.05 -14.70
C THR A 55 -37.75 16.58 -16.10
N ALA A 56 -36.78 16.90 -16.88
CA ALA A 56 -36.43 16.09 -18.04
C ALA A 56 -35.72 14.80 -17.53
N PRO A 57 -36.11 13.61 -17.96
CA PRO A 57 -35.55 12.32 -17.51
C PRO A 57 -34.06 12.17 -17.85
N LYS A 58 -33.52 13.02 -18.69
CA LYS A 58 -32.09 13.05 -19.10
C LYS A 58 -31.13 13.45 -17.99
N LEU A 59 -31.54 14.23 -16.96
CA LEU A 59 -30.64 14.65 -15.88
C LEU A 59 -30.43 13.54 -14.85
N ILE A 60 -31.44 12.73 -14.60
CA ILE A 60 -31.35 11.61 -13.65
C ILE A 60 -30.48 10.49 -14.21
N ALA A 61 -30.56 10.24 -15.53
CA ALA A 61 -29.71 9.26 -16.21
C ALA A 61 -28.23 9.67 -16.17
N LEU A 62 -27.91 10.97 -16.26
CA LEU A 62 -26.54 11.46 -16.20
C LEU A 62 -25.92 11.31 -14.79
N ILE A 63 -26.71 11.51 -13.73
CA ILE A 63 -26.23 11.33 -12.34
C ILE A 63 -25.99 9.84 -12.05
N PHE A 64 -26.83 8.93 -12.57
CA PHE A 64 -26.63 7.48 -12.41
C PHE A 64 -25.41 6.96 -13.20
N LEU A 65 -25.10 7.55 -14.37
CA LEU A 65 -23.94 7.15 -15.17
C LEU A 65 -22.60 7.54 -14.51
N VAL A 66 -22.57 8.64 -13.77
CA VAL A 66 -21.36 9.11 -13.07
C VAL A 66 -21.03 8.23 -11.83
N GLN A 67 -22.03 7.59 -11.21
CA GLN A 67 -21.81 6.73 -10.05
C GLN A 67 -21.28 5.32 -10.39
N LEU A 68 -21.40 4.89 -11.65
CA LEU A 68 -20.87 3.59 -12.11
C LEU A 68 -19.37 3.60 -12.44
N ALA A 69 -18.72 4.77 -12.41
CA ALA A 69 -17.35 4.91 -12.87
C ALA A 69 -16.29 4.94 -11.74
N THR A 70 -16.64 4.75 -10.46
CA THR A 70 -15.72 4.97 -9.34
C THR A 70 -15.27 3.72 -8.57
N ASP A 71 -15.75 2.53 -8.92
CA ASP A 71 -15.27 1.29 -8.31
C ASP A 71 -14.21 0.62 -9.18
N ALA A 72 -13.10 1.33 -9.44
CA ALA A 72 -11.87 0.63 -9.80
C ALA A 72 -11.42 -0.12 -8.54
N PRO A 73 -11.37 -1.47 -8.53
CA PRO A 73 -10.87 -2.20 -7.38
C PRO A 73 -9.43 -1.76 -7.15
N ALA A 74 -9.17 -1.08 -6.04
CA ALA A 74 -7.81 -0.90 -5.56
C ALA A 74 -7.22 -2.32 -5.49
N ALA A 75 -6.09 -2.55 -6.18
CA ALA A 75 -5.43 -3.86 -6.19
C ALA A 75 -5.19 -4.25 -4.73
N ALA A 76 -6.04 -5.12 -4.21
CA ALA A 76 -5.97 -5.58 -2.84
C ALA A 76 -4.64 -6.31 -2.67
N LEU A 77 -3.84 -5.88 -1.69
CA LEU A 77 -2.61 -6.59 -1.32
C LEU A 77 -3.00 -8.01 -0.95
N GLN A 78 -2.50 -8.98 -1.70
CA GLN A 78 -2.83 -10.38 -1.45
C GLN A 78 -2.00 -10.89 -0.26
N GLU A 79 -2.66 -11.14 0.86
CA GLU A 79 -2.07 -11.68 2.06
C GLU A 79 -2.27 -13.21 2.11
N GLN A 80 -1.19 -13.95 2.36
CA GLN A 80 -1.20 -15.41 2.44
C GLN A 80 -0.39 -15.89 3.65
N ALA A 81 -0.99 -16.80 4.42
CA ALA A 81 -0.29 -17.51 5.48
C ALA A 81 0.39 -18.77 4.92
N GLY A 82 1.57 -19.08 5.43
CA GLY A 82 2.31 -20.26 5.01
C GLY A 82 3.44 -20.60 5.98
N VAL A 83 4.22 -21.64 5.63
CA VAL A 83 5.41 -22.07 6.38
C VAL A 83 6.64 -21.94 5.50
N VAL A 84 7.73 -21.41 6.04
CA VAL A 84 9.00 -21.31 5.32
C VAL A 84 9.63 -22.69 5.20
N THR A 85 9.81 -23.17 3.97
CA THR A 85 10.36 -24.51 3.68
C THR A 85 11.82 -24.48 3.23
N ARG A 86 12.29 -23.32 2.71
CA ARG A 86 13.67 -23.15 2.24
C ARG A 86 14.07 -21.68 2.30
N VAL A 87 15.33 -21.43 2.64
CA VAL A 87 15.97 -20.11 2.46
C VAL A 87 17.10 -20.27 1.45
N VAL A 88 17.09 -19.44 0.42
CA VAL A 88 18.02 -19.50 -0.71
C VAL A 88 19.25 -18.64 -0.45
N ASP A 89 18.99 -17.38 -0.10
CA ASP A 89 19.98 -16.34 0.22
C ASP A 89 19.44 -15.39 1.30
N GLY A 90 20.07 -14.25 1.52
CA GLY A 90 19.69 -13.31 2.58
C GLY A 90 18.39 -12.53 2.33
N ASP A 91 17.74 -12.70 1.18
CA ASP A 91 16.51 -11.98 0.85
C ASP A 91 15.50 -12.81 0.03
N THR A 92 15.79 -14.10 -0.18
CA THR A 92 14.94 -15.00 -0.97
C THR A 92 14.66 -16.27 -0.19
N LEU A 93 13.37 -16.59 -0.04
CA LEU A 93 12.90 -17.80 0.67
C LEU A 93 11.70 -18.42 -0.05
N TRP A 94 11.39 -19.66 0.32
CA TRP A 94 10.24 -20.40 -0.21
C TRP A 94 9.23 -20.62 0.90
N VAL A 95 7.98 -20.32 0.58
CA VAL A 95 6.85 -20.44 1.53
C VAL A 95 5.84 -21.42 0.97
N LYS A 96 5.55 -22.47 1.72
CA LYS A 96 4.46 -23.40 1.41
C LYS A 96 3.17 -22.81 1.98
N THR A 97 2.25 -22.40 1.11
CA THR A 97 0.92 -21.92 1.47
C THR A 97 -0.11 -23.03 1.29
N ARG A 98 -1.30 -22.87 1.86
CA ARG A 98 -2.42 -23.79 1.62
C ARG A 98 -3.03 -23.62 0.24
N ALA A 99 -2.95 -22.41 -0.32
CA ALA A 99 -3.55 -22.08 -1.61
C ALA A 99 -2.80 -22.68 -2.82
N ASN A 100 -1.48 -22.92 -2.67
CA ASN A 100 -0.65 -23.32 -3.80
C ASN A 100 -0.08 -24.73 -3.64
N ALA A 101 -0.15 -25.56 -4.69
CA ALA A 101 0.45 -26.87 -4.72
C ALA A 101 1.98 -26.80 -4.59
N GLN A 102 2.61 -25.83 -5.26
CA GLN A 102 4.05 -25.56 -5.18
C GLN A 102 4.37 -24.46 -4.19
N PRO A 103 5.55 -24.51 -3.54
CA PRO A 103 6.00 -23.41 -2.69
C PRO A 103 6.14 -22.10 -3.45
N LEU A 104 5.66 -21.01 -2.83
CA LEU A 104 5.82 -19.66 -3.33
C LEU A 104 7.28 -19.23 -3.17
N LYS A 105 7.94 -18.84 -4.27
CA LYS A 105 9.28 -18.24 -4.23
C LYS A 105 9.13 -16.76 -3.88
N VAL A 106 9.58 -16.35 -2.72
CA VAL A 106 9.41 -14.98 -2.19
C VAL A 106 10.75 -14.26 -2.20
N ARG A 107 10.79 -13.09 -2.85
CA ARG A 107 11.84 -12.08 -2.73
C ARG A 107 11.34 -11.04 -1.73
N ILE A 108 12.03 -10.92 -0.60
CA ILE A 108 11.66 -9.95 0.45
C ILE A 108 11.80 -8.53 -0.10
N GLN A 109 10.71 -7.78 -0.02
CA GLN A 109 10.64 -6.43 -0.56
C GLN A 109 11.47 -5.45 0.26
N GLY A 110 12.02 -4.44 -0.43
CA GLY A 110 12.68 -3.30 0.21
C GLY A 110 14.08 -3.57 0.74
N ILE A 111 14.62 -4.78 0.54
CA ILE A 111 15.98 -5.14 0.93
C ILE A 111 16.77 -5.70 -0.24
N ASP A 112 18.11 -5.65 -0.11
CA ASP A 112 19.07 -6.25 -1.03
C ASP A 112 20.21 -6.86 -0.21
N ALA A 113 20.20 -8.18 -0.07
CA ALA A 113 21.23 -8.90 0.67
C ALA A 113 22.45 -9.18 -0.21
N PRO A 114 23.65 -9.39 0.38
CA PRO A 114 24.79 -9.85 -0.36
C PRO A 114 24.53 -11.17 -1.08
N GLU A 115 25.03 -11.30 -2.29
CA GLU A 115 24.98 -12.56 -3.03
C GLU A 115 25.67 -13.68 -2.24
N ILE A 116 25.24 -14.92 -2.43
CA ILE A 116 25.76 -16.05 -1.64
C ILE A 116 27.28 -16.22 -1.75
N CYS A 117 27.90 -15.85 -2.87
CA CYS A 117 29.33 -15.88 -3.10
C CYS A 117 30.03 -14.56 -2.75
N GLN A 118 29.27 -13.55 -2.34
CA GLN A 118 29.79 -12.27 -1.89
C GLN A 118 30.14 -12.33 -0.40
N LEU A 119 31.10 -11.54 0.03
CA LEU A 119 31.39 -11.36 1.47
C LEU A 119 30.13 -10.93 2.21
N GLY A 120 29.75 -11.66 3.26
CA GLY A 120 28.52 -11.42 4.02
C GLY A 120 27.30 -12.19 3.50
N GLY A 121 27.36 -12.83 2.32
CA GLY A 121 26.20 -13.54 1.75
C GLY A 121 25.79 -14.77 2.54
N VAL A 122 26.75 -15.63 2.89
CA VAL A 122 26.48 -16.82 3.74
C VAL A 122 25.98 -16.41 5.13
N PRO A 123 26.62 -15.47 5.85
CA PRO A 123 26.07 -14.96 7.12
C PRO A 123 24.65 -14.39 7.02
N ALA A 124 24.33 -13.63 5.96
CA ALA A 124 22.99 -13.07 5.74
C ALA A 124 21.95 -14.17 5.54
N ARG A 125 22.25 -15.15 4.65
CA ARG A 125 21.39 -16.33 4.45
C ARG A 125 21.16 -17.09 5.76
N ASP A 126 22.22 -17.35 6.50
CA ASP A 126 22.15 -18.17 7.72
C ASP A 126 21.40 -17.42 8.85
N ALA A 127 21.49 -16.08 8.89
CA ALA A 127 20.70 -15.27 9.78
C ALA A 127 19.19 -15.39 9.45
N LEU A 128 18.83 -15.18 8.19
CA LEU A 128 17.45 -15.35 7.75
C LEU A 128 16.94 -16.78 8.00
N ARG A 129 17.75 -17.78 7.70
CA ARG A 129 17.41 -19.19 7.89
C ARG A 129 17.14 -19.55 9.36
N ARG A 130 18.01 -19.13 10.29
CA ARG A 130 17.82 -19.40 11.72
C ARG A 130 16.50 -18.85 12.24
N MET A 131 16.10 -17.69 11.73
CA MET A 131 14.92 -16.99 12.24
C MET A 131 13.62 -17.42 11.56
N THR A 132 13.69 -17.95 10.34
CA THR A 132 12.48 -18.14 9.54
C THR A 132 12.20 -19.58 9.14
N LEU A 133 13.20 -20.46 9.02
CA LEU A 133 13.00 -21.82 8.54
C LEU A 133 12.06 -22.62 9.46
N GLY A 134 11.01 -23.19 8.89
CA GLY A 134 9.97 -23.93 9.62
C GLY A 134 8.96 -23.05 10.35
N GLN A 135 9.12 -21.73 10.33
CA GLN A 135 8.19 -20.81 10.98
C GLN A 135 6.96 -20.53 10.11
N SER A 136 5.84 -20.30 10.79
CA SER A 136 4.63 -19.78 10.19
C SER A 136 4.81 -18.28 9.88
N VAL A 137 4.56 -17.90 8.63
CA VAL A 137 4.73 -16.52 8.14
C VAL A 137 3.47 -16.02 7.48
N THR A 138 3.30 -14.71 7.52
CA THR A 138 2.36 -13.98 6.69
C THR A 138 3.13 -13.28 5.57
N VAL A 139 2.74 -13.56 4.31
CA VAL A 139 3.31 -13.00 3.11
C VAL A 139 2.31 -12.04 2.48
N THR A 140 2.66 -10.75 2.40
CA THR A 140 1.83 -9.74 1.72
C THR A 140 2.44 -9.40 0.37
N SER A 141 1.83 -9.93 -0.70
CA SER A 141 2.33 -9.84 -2.06
C SER A 141 2.05 -8.49 -2.68
N LYS A 142 3.01 -7.93 -3.42
CA LYS A 142 2.87 -6.67 -4.17
C LYS A 142 3.00 -6.82 -5.68
N ALA A 143 3.91 -7.68 -6.13
CA ALA A 143 4.23 -7.85 -7.55
C ALA A 143 4.93 -9.20 -7.78
N HIS A 144 5.15 -9.53 -9.03
CA HIS A 144 6.08 -10.59 -9.46
C HIS A 144 7.26 -9.97 -10.20
N ASP A 145 8.42 -10.58 -10.08
CA ASP A 145 9.59 -10.20 -10.89
C ASP A 145 9.74 -11.09 -12.13
N ASP A 146 10.67 -10.70 -13.00
CA ASP A 146 10.94 -11.40 -14.27
C ASP A 146 11.48 -12.83 -14.07
N TYR A 147 11.87 -13.19 -12.85
CA TYR A 147 12.34 -14.54 -12.48
C TYR A 147 11.21 -15.41 -11.89
N GLY A 148 9.96 -14.93 -11.91
CA GLY A 148 8.81 -15.63 -11.35
C GLY A 148 8.77 -15.66 -9.82
N ARG A 149 9.54 -14.79 -9.13
CA ARG A 149 9.47 -14.64 -7.68
C ARG A 149 8.38 -13.63 -7.31
N THR A 150 7.70 -13.88 -6.22
CA THR A 150 6.76 -12.94 -5.62
C THR A 150 7.52 -11.92 -4.80
N ILE A 151 7.43 -10.65 -5.14
CA ILE A 151 7.94 -9.54 -4.33
C ILE A 151 6.93 -9.28 -3.22
N ALA A 152 7.34 -9.51 -1.97
CA ALA A 152 6.43 -9.42 -0.83
C ALA A 152 7.12 -8.97 0.45
N THR A 153 6.35 -8.43 1.39
CA THR A 153 6.76 -8.33 2.79
C THR A 153 6.49 -9.66 3.50
N VAL A 154 7.36 -10.02 4.42
CA VAL A 154 7.27 -11.26 5.21
C VAL A 154 7.24 -10.93 6.69
N HIS A 155 6.18 -11.38 7.38
CA HIS A 155 6.00 -11.15 8.81
C HIS A 155 5.96 -12.48 9.57
N ILE A 156 6.60 -12.51 10.72
CA ILE A 156 6.49 -13.59 11.71
C ILE A 156 6.06 -12.97 13.03
N GLN A 157 4.92 -13.41 13.57
CA GLN A 157 4.38 -12.85 14.83
C GLN A 157 4.29 -11.31 14.81
N GLY A 158 3.95 -10.73 13.66
CA GLY A 158 3.87 -9.28 13.48
C GLY A 158 5.18 -8.56 13.20
N GLN A 159 6.33 -9.22 13.33
CA GLN A 159 7.64 -8.65 13.02
C GLN A 159 7.92 -8.69 11.52
N ASP A 160 8.26 -7.54 10.92
CA ASP A 160 8.70 -7.41 9.53
C ASP A 160 10.17 -7.88 9.40
N PHE A 161 10.38 -8.97 8.66
CA PHE A 161 11.71 -9.56 8.48
C PHE A 161 12.61 -8.79 7.52
N GLY A 162 12.07 -8.03 6.58
CA GLY A 162 12.85 -7.10 5.77
C GLY A 162 13.49 -6.03 6.66
N ARG A 163 12.70 -5.42 7.54
CA ARG A 163 13.16 -4.46 8.54
C ARG A 163 14.23 -5.06 9.46
N TRP A 164 13.99 -6.26 9.97
CA TRP A 164 14.91 -6.94 10.87
C TRP A 164 16.27 -7.21 10.19
N MET A 165 16.29 -7.71 8.96
CA MET A 165 17.51 -7.98 8.20
C MET A 165 18.35 -6.72 8.01
N VAL A 166 17.72 -5.59 7.70
CA VAL A 166 18.43 -4.31 7.54
C VAL A 166 18.93 -3.79 8.89
N ALA A 167 18.11 -3.82 9.94
CA ALA A 167 18.45 -3.32 11.27
C ALA A 167 19.63 -4.08 11.90
N GLN A 168 19.76 -5.39 11.61
CA GLN A 168 20.86 -6.24 12.05
C GLN A 168 22.09 -6.16 11.14
N GLY A 169 22.03 -5.40 10.05
CA GLY A 169 23.11 -5.27 9.09
C GLY A 169 23.35 -6.53 8.25
N HIS A 170 22.30 -7.28 7.94
CA HIS A 170 22.38 -8.45 7.05
C HIS A 170 21.99 -8.12 5.61
N ALA A 171 21.42 -6.95 5.36
CA ALA A 171 21.03 -6.49 4.03
C ALA A 171 21.09 -4.97 3.91
N TRP A 172 21.24 -4.46 2.71
CA TRP A 172 21.02 -3.05 2.39
C TRP A 172 19.52 -2.75 2.28
N ALA A 173 19.13 -1.50 2.65
CA ALA A 173 17.83 -0.99 2.26
C ALA A 173 17.81 -0.72 0.75
N TYR A 174 16.86 -1.33 0.03
CA TYR A 174 16.73 -1.15 -1.41
C TYR A 174 15.97 0.13 -1.73
N ALA A 175 16.60 1.02 -2.50
CA ALA A 175 15.99 2.25 -3.01
C ALA A 175 15.69 2.11 -4.51
N TYR A 176 14.42 2.32 -4.90
CA TYR A 176 14.03 2.29 -6.30
C TYR A 176 13.91 3.70 -6.87
N ARG A 177 14.60 3.97 -8.00
CA ARG A 177 14.54 5.27 -8.72
C ARG A 177 14.73 6.48 -7.80
N HIS A 178 15.81 6.48 -7.01
CA HIS A 178 16.19 7.57 -6.07
C HIS A 178 15.19 7.85 -4.93
N LYS A 179 14.15 7.05 -4.77
CA LYS A 179 13.27 7.12 -3.61
C LYS A 179 13.90 6.37 -2.44
N LYS A 180 13.85 6.96 -1.24
CA LYS A 180 14.26 6.26 -0.02
C LYS A 180 13.45 4.96 0.11
N GLY A 181 14.13 3.85 0.38
CA GLY A 181 13.48 2.57 0.63
C GLY A 181 12.71 2.57 1.95
N PRO A 182 11.85 1.56 2.18
CA PRO A 182 11.02 1.50 3.38
C PRO A 182 11.82 1.39 4.68
N TYR A 183 13.11 0.97 4.62
CA TYR A 183 13.97 0.71 5.79
C TYR A 183 15.19 1.64 5.81
N ALA A 184 15.06 2.86 5.32
CA ALA A 184 16.16 3.80 5.21
C ALA A 184 16.73 4.22 6.58
N GLU A 185 15.90 4.31 7.60
CA GLU A 185 16.30 4.66 8.97
C GLU A 185 17.08 3.52 9.63
N GLU A 186 16.57 2.29 9.54
CA GLU A 186 17.23 1.09 10.04
C GLU A 186 18.60 0.89 9.36
N PHE A 187 18.67 1.18 8.06
CA PHE A 187 19.91 1.13 7.30
C PHE A 187 20.94 2.12 7.83
N GLN A 188 20.57 3.39 8.03
CA GLN A 188 21.45 4.40 8.58
C GLN A 188 21.94 4.02 9.98
N GLN A 189 21.05 3.51 10.83
CA GLN A 189 21.40 3.05 12.17
C GLN A 189 22.37 1.87 12.14
N ALA A 190 22.13 0.88 11.26
CA ALA A 190 23.02 -0.27 11.12
C ALA A 190 24.41 0.12 10.62
N GLN A 191 24.48 1.05 9.64
CA GLN A 191 25.76 1.60 9.16
C GLN A 191 26.50 2.37 10.25
N SER A 192 25.84 3.29 10.95
CA SER A 192 26.46 4.11 12.01
C SER A 192 26.96 3.25 13.16
N ALA A 193 26.23 2.19 13.50
CA ALA A 193 26.60 1.23 14.53
C ALA A 193 27.55 0.13 14.02
N ARG A 194 27.97 0.15 12.76
CA ARG A 194 28.85 -0.83 12.10
C ARG A 194 28.38 -2.28 12.34
N ARG A 195 27.08 -2.54 12.15
CA ARG A 195 26.49 -3.88 12.36
C ARG A 195 26.69 -4.78 11.15
N GLY A 196 26.90 -6.07 11.40
CA GLY A 196 26.93 -7.11 10.38
C GLY A 196 27.87 -6.80 9.21
N ILE A 197 27.35 -6.70 8.00
CA ILE A 197 28.12 -6.40 6.78
C ILE A 197 28.76 -5.01 6.78
N PHE A 198 28.34 -4.10 7.65
CA PHE A 198 28.89 -2.74 7.77
C PHE A 198 30.07 -2.64 8.73
N ILE A 199 30.54 -3.75 9.32
CA ILE A 199 31.78 -3.82 10.08
C ILE A 199 32.99 -3.55 9.17
N SER A 200 32.94 -4.07 7.95
CA SER A 200 33.93 -3.90 6.89
C SER A 200 33.33 -3.13 5.71
N ASP A 201 34.17 -2.67 4.80
CA ASP A 201 33.73 -2.02 3.55
C ASP A 201 33.10 -3.04 2.60
N SER A 202 31.96 -3.61 3.00
CA SER A 202 31.21 -4.55 2.18
C SER A 202 30.64 -3.85 0.96
N GLU A 203 30.90 -4.40 -0.21
CA GLU A 203 30.38 -3.88 -1.46
C GLU A 203 28.86 -4.01 -1.53
N ASN A 204 28.19 -3.00 -2.09
CA ASN A 204 26.76 -3.04 -2.35
C ASN A 204 26.43 -4.20 -3.32
N PRO A 205 25.41 -5.05 -3.03
CA PRO A 205 25.10 -6.23 -3.85
C PRO A 205 24.80 -5.92 -5.31
N ARG A 206 24.15 -4.77 -5.59
CA ARG A 206 23.89 -4.33 -6.95
C ARG A 206 25.17 -4.03 -7.72
N LEU A 207 26.19 -3.43 -7.07
CA LEU A 207 27.49 -3.17 -7.68
C LEU A 207 28.27 -4.48 -7.88
N PHE A 208 28.19 -5.38 -6.91
CA PHE A 208 28.76 -6.72 -7.02
C PHE A 208 28.20 -7.47 -8.23
N ARG A 209 26.86 -7.55 -8.36
CA ARG A 209 26.20 -8.21 -9.52
C ARG A 209 26.60 -7.57 -10.86
N LYS A 210 26.78 -6.26 -10.90
CA LYS A 210 27.21 -5.57 -12.13
C LYS A 210 28.60 -5.99 -12.57
N ARG A 211 29.50 -6.31 -11.62
CA ARG A 211 30.89 -6.69 -11.89
C ARG A 211 31.09 -8.20 -12.07
N HIS A 212 30.38 -9.00 -11.29
CA HIS A 212 30.62 -10.44 -11.17
C HIS A 212 29.44 -11.33 -11.63
N GLY A 213 28.27 -10.70 -11.92
CA GLY A 213 27.04 -11.42 -12.13
C GLY A 213 26.40 -11.91 -10.83
N SER A 214 25.25 -12.56 -10.94
CA SER A 214 24.58 -13.23 -9.81
C SER A 214 25.23 -14.57 -9.55
N CYS A 215 25.43 -14.91 -8.27
CA CYS A 215 25.93 -16.23 -7.90
C CYS A 215 24.84 -17.26 -8.14
N GLN A 216 24.94 -18.01 -9.20
CA GLN A 216 24.07 -19.18 -9.42
C GLN A 216 24.46 -20.25 -8.40
N PRO A 217 23.51 -20.80 -7.60
CA PRO A 217 23.78 -22.05 -6.90
C PRO A 217 23.96 -23.14 -7.96
N ARG A 218 25.14 -23.72 -8.01
CA ARG A 218 25.41 -24.93 -8.80
C ARG A 218 24.70 -26.12 -8.19
#